data_3a2c22cce5b67454b9f73b6407660c7d
#
_entry.id   3a2c22cce5b67454b9f73b6407660c7d
#
_cell.length_a   1.000
_cell.length_b   1.000
_cell.length_c   1.000
_cell.angle_alpha   90.00
_cell.angle_beta   90.00
_cell.angle_gamma   90.00
#
_symmetry.space_group_name_H-M   'P 1'
#
loop_
_entity.id
_entity.type
_entity.pdbx_description
1 polymer ?
#
loop_
_entity_poly.entity_id
_entity_poly.type
_entity_poly.pdbx_seq_one_letter_code
_entity_poly.pdbx_strand_id
1 'polypeptide(L)'
;MKRTPKWLAIEEMMRPGRLTRDGMLGNDSRAIEEILEADNKRVASLGVTHADIAQRLRDLTAVAKSRLGDPVVVEETLELRIEEARGSIPCPFKHPGRARKAVVYCTHLPSGQELVWTELGIHMIEAHGFYEGHGSPYRLEPERAVKLLGIKPAEKGDT
;
A
#
# COMPACT_ATOMS: atom_id res chain seq x y z
N MET A 1 -9.62 -8.48 25.67
CA MET A 1 -9.87 -7.03 25.48
C MET A 1 -11.06 -6.82 24.53
N LYS A 2 -11.99 -6.03 24.95
CA LYS A 2 -13.16 -5.72 24.13
C LYS A 2 -12.79 -4.82 22.96
N ARG A 3 -13.09 -5.27 21.77
CA ARG A 3 -12.86 -4.45 20.58
C ARG A 3 -13.96 -3.38 20.46
N THR A 4 -13.59 -2.18 20.02
CA THR A 4 -14.55 -1.10 19.88
C THR A 4 -15.41 -1.27 18.64
N PRO A 5 -16.65 -0.74 18.62
CA PRO A 5 -17.48 -0.77 17.41
C PRO A 5 -16.82 -0.12 16.20
N LYS A 6 -16.01 0.90 16.43
CA LYS A 6 -15.28 1.59 15.35
C LYS A 6 -14.39 0.62 14.58
N TRP A 7 -13.57 -0.16 15.28
CA TRP A 7 -12.66 -1.10 14.63
C TRP A 7 -13.39 -2.25 13.96
N LEU A 8 -14.47 -2.73 14.58
CA LEU A 8 -15.30 -3.78 13.99
C LEU A 8 -15.97 -3.29 12.70
N ALA A 9 -16.43 -2.06 12.65
CA ALA A 9 -17.04 -1.48 11.46
C ALA A 9 -16.02 -1.33 10.33
N ILE A 10 -14.81 -0.88 10.64
CA ILE A 10 -13.71 -0.78 9.66
C ILE A 10 -13.40 -2.16 9.08
N GLU A 11 -13.23 -3.14 9.94
CA GLU A 11 -12.91 -4.51 9.54
C GLU A 11 -14.00 -5.11 8.64
N GLU A 12 -15.27 -4.81 8.95
CA GLU A 12 -16.40 -5.28 8.13
C GLU A 12 -16.31 -4.73 6.70
N MET A 13 -15.92 -3.47 6.54
CA MET A 13 -15.76 -2.86 5.21
C MET A 13 -14.63 -3.49 4.41
N MET A 14 -13.70 -4.14 5.07
CA MET A 14 -12.56 -4.81 4.42
C MET A 14 -12.84 -6.25 4.02
N ARG A 15 -14.03 -6.76 4.30
CA ARG A 15 -14.41 -8.12 3.93
C ARG A 15 -14.66 -8.23 2.42
N PRO A 16 -14.47 -9.42 1.83
CA PRO A 16 -14.75 -9.64 0.42
C PRO A 16 -16.17 -9.24 0.07
N GLY A 17 -16.32 -8.58 -1.08
CA GLY A 17 -17.63 -8.18 -1.59
C GLY A 17 -18.18 -6.88 -1.02
N ARG A 18 -17.48 -6.22 -0.10
CA ARG A 18 -17.93 -4.94 0.45
C ARG A 18 -17.44 -3.78 -0.42
N LEU A 19 -16.19 -3.36 -0.26
CA LEU A 19 -15.60 -2.30 -1.09
C LEU A 19 -14.90 -2.85 -2.32
N THR A 20 -14.30 -4.02 -2.17
CA THR A 20 -13.60 -4.71 -3.25
C THR A 20 -14.07 -6.16 -3.32
N ARG A 21 -13.88 -6.78 -4.49
CA ARG A 21 -14.28 -8.16 -4.71
C ARG A 21 -13.62 -9.12 -3.73
N ASP A 22 -12.32 -8.99 -3.54
CA ASP A 22 -11.52 -9.93 -2.76
C ASP A 22 -11.28 -9.47 -1.32
N GLY A 23 -11.72 -8.27 -0.98
CA GLY A 23 -11.47 -7.70 0.34
C GLY A 23 -10.03 -7.25 0.50
N MET A 24 -9.66 -6.87 1.72
CA MET A 24 -8.36 -6.29 2.00
C MET A 24 -7.59 -7.02 3.09
N LEU A 25 -8.16 -8.06 3.69
CA LEU A 25 -7.55 -8.78 4.80
C LEU A 25 -6.94 -10.13 4.39
N GLY A 26 -7.26 -10.63 3.20
CA GLY A 26 -6.78 -11.92 2.75
C GLY A 26 -7.23 -13.04 3.69
N ASN A 27 -6.30 -13.90 4.06
CA ASN A 27 -6.56 -14.97 5.03
C ASN A 27 -5.99 -14.63 6.42
N ASP A 28 -5.75 -13.36 6.69
CA ASP A 28 -5.22 -12.91 7.98
C ASP A 28 -6.33 -12.97 9.03
N SER A 29 -6.11 -13.77 10.07
CA SER A 29 -7.10 -13.97 11.12
C SER A 29 -6.94 -13.00 12.29
N ARG A 30 -5.90 -12.15 12.25
CA ARG A 30 -5.68 -11.16 13.31
C ARG A 30 -6.73 -10.06 13.26
N ALA A 31 -7.00 -9.42 14.39
CA ALA A 31 -7.79 -8.21 14.41
C ALA A 31 -7.06 -7.09 13.66
N ILE A 32 -7.81 -6.17 13.02
CA ILE A 32 -7.20 -5.08 12.27
C ILE A 32 -6.23 -4.26 13.13
N GLU A 33 -6.56 -4.07 14.42
CA GLU A 33 -5.68 -3.34 15.34
C GLU A 33 -4.32 -4.03 15.51
N GLU A 34 -4.32 -5.36 15.53
CA GLU A 34 -3.09 -6.13 15.63
C GLU A 34 -2.26 -6.05 14.36
N ILE A 35 -2.92 -6.05 13.20
CA ILE A 35 -2.26 -5.92 11.91
C ILE A 35 -1.56 -4.56 11.83
N LEU A 36 -2.28 -3.49 12.20
CA LEU A 36 -1.73 -2.14 12.20
C LEU A 36 -0.53 -2.01 13.14
N GLU A 37 -0.64 -2.58 14.34
CA GLU A 37 0.45 -2.50 15.32
C GLU A 37 1.69 -3.25 14.83
N ALA A 38 1.51 -4.45 14.28
CA ALA A 38 2.62 -5.25 13.78
C ALA A 38 3.36 -4.54 12.63
N ASP A 39 2.62 -3.99 11.68
CA ASP A 39 3.24 -3.30 10.54
C ASP A 39 3.86 -1.97 10.97
N ASN A 40 3.27 -1.27 11.93
CA ASN A 40 3.85 -0.05 12.47
C ASN A 40 5.21 -0.33 13.13
N LYS A 41 5.30 -1.39 13.93
CA LYS A 41 6.56 -1.80 14.55
C LYS A 41 7.59 -2.20 13.49
N ARG A 42 7.15 -2.91 12.46
CA ARG A 42 8.06 -3.34 11.41
C ARG A 42 8.65 -2.14 10.66
N VAL A 43 7.80 -1.19 10.27
CA VAL A 43 8.24 0.02 9.56
C VAL A 43 9.22 0.82 10.43
N ALA A 44 8.91 0.99 11.71
CA ALA A 44 9.80 1.67 12.63
C ALA A 44 11.17 0.97 12.71
N SER A 45 11.19 -0.35 12.74
CA SER A 45 12.43 -1.12 12.79
C SER A 45 13.30 -0.96 11.53
N LEU A 46 12.68 -0.60 10.42
CA LEU A 46 13.39 -0.36 9.16
C LEU A 46 13.95 1.05 9.06
N GLY A 47 13.68 1.90 10.03
CA GLY A 47 14.19 3.26 10.08
C GLY A 47 13.48 4.25 9.17
N VAL A 48 12.31 3.90 8.65
CA VAL A 48 11.51 4.76 7.78
C VAL A 48 10.13 4.99 8.40
N THR A 49 9.36 5.90 7.80
CA THR A 49 7.99 6.16 8.22
C THR A 49 7.02 5.70 7.16
N HIS A 50 5.74 5.59 7.54
CA HIS A 50 4.68 5.32 6.56
C HIS A 50 4.65 6.41 5.48
N ALA A 51 4.91 7.65 5.84
CA ALA A 51 4.96 8.75 4.89
C ALA A 51 6.10 8.59 3.88
N ASP A 52 7.26 8.11 4.32
CA ASP A 52 8.40 7.84 3.42
C ASP A 52 8.02 6.79 2.37
N ILE A 53 7.40 5.71 2.82
CA ILE A 53 6.97 4.63 1.94
C ILE A 53 5.92 5.15 0.96
N ALA A 54 4.88 5.82 1.47
CA ALA A 54 3.79 6.34 0.64
C ALA A 54 4.30 7.32 -0.42
N GLN A 55 5.25 8.19 -0.06
CA GLN A 55 5.80 9.15 -1.01
C GLN A 55 6.52 8.46 -2.17
N ARG A 56 7.32 7.43 -1.85
CA ARG A 56 8.00 6.66 -2.90
C ARG A 56 7.00 6.01 -3.83
N LEU A 57 5.97 5.38 -3.28
CA LEU A 57 4.92 4.75 -4.08
C LEU A 57 4.19 5.77 -4.93
N ARG A 58 3.91 6.95 -4.40
CA ARG A 58 3.23 8.02 -5.12
C ARG A 58 4.07 8.50 -6.29
N ASP A 59 5.36 8.69 -6.08
CA ASP A 59 6.28 9.14 -7.12
C ASP A 59 6.37 8.10 -8.26
N LEU A 60 6.50 6.82 -7.91
CA LEU A 60 6.54 5.75 -8.90
C LEU A 60 5.20 5.62 -9.64
N THR A 61 4.09 5.78 -8.95
CA THR A 61 2.77 5.72 -9.57
C THR A 61 2.60 6.85 -10.59
N ALA A 62 3.08 8.05 -10.27
CA ALA A 62 3.02 9.18 -11.20
C ALA A 62 3.82 8.89 -12.47
N VAL A 63 4.99 8.29 -12.35
CA VAL A 63 5.80 7.90 -13.52
C VAL A 63 5.04 6.88 -14.37
N ALA A 64 4.47 5.84 -13.72
CA ALA A 64 3.70 4.83 -14.44
C ALA A 64 2.51 5.43 -15.19
N LYS A 65 1.79 6.37 -14.57
CA LYS A 65 0.65 7.05 -15.20
C LYS A 65 1.07 7.84 -16.44
N SER A 66 2.25 8.43 -16.42
CA SER A 66 2.73 9.26 -17.53
C SER A 66 2.97 8.47 -18.82
N ARG A 67 3.03 7.16 -18.75
CA ARG A 67 3.30 6.29 -19.90
C ARG A 67 2.04 5.74 -20.55
N LEU A 68 0.88 6.13 -20.08
CA LEU A 68 -0.42 5.79 -20.68
C LEU A 68 -0.63 4.29 -20.91
N GLY A 69 -0.21 3.46 -19.94
CA GLY A 69 -0.36 2.02 -20.01
C GLY A 69 0.86 1.26 -20.51
N ASP A 70 1.83 1.94 -21.11
CA ASP A 70 3.07 1.30 -21.52
C ASP A 70 3.99 1.07 -20.30
N PRO A 71 4.73 -0.04 -20.26
CA PRO A 71 5.72 -0.25 -19.21
C PRO A 71 6.81 0.81 -19.26
N VAL A 72 7.36 1.13 -18.11
CA VAL A 72 8.47 2.07 -17.98
C VAL A 72 9.50 1.53 -17.00
N VAL A 73 10.79 1.73 -17.31
CA VAL A 73 11.88 1.34 -16.42
C VAL A 73 12.39 2.60 -15.71
N VAL A 74 12.47 2.51 -14.38
CA VAL A 74 12.92 3.60 -13.52
C VAL A 74 14.23 3.19 -12.87
N GLU A 75 15.21 4.09 -12.88
CA GLU A 75 16.50 3.88 -12.21
C GLU A 75 17.19 2.58 -12.64
N GLU A 76 16.94 2.12 -13.87
CA GLU A 76 17.49 0.89 -14.45
C GLU A 76 17.11 -0.40 -13.70
N THR A 77 16.38 -0.31 -12.60
CA THR A 77 16.10 -1.48 -11.74
C THR A 77 14.63 -1.81 -11.58
N LEU A 78 13.74 -0.87 -11.85
CA LEU A 78 12.31 -1.06 -11.60
C LEU A 78 11.52 -0.95 -12.89
N GLU A 79 10.82 -2.01 -13.26
CA GLU A 79 9.88 -1.94 -14.37
C GLU A 79 8.47 -1.76 -13.81
N LEU A 80 7.81 -0.69 -14.23
CA LEU A 80 6.48 -0.34 -13.75
C LEU A 80 5.44 -0.49 -14.83
N ARG A 81 4.28 -1.00 -14.46
CA ARG A 81 3.10 -1.05 -15.33
C ARG A 81 1.89 -0.70 -14.47
N ILE A 82 0.97 0.07 -15.01
CA ILE A 82 -0.25 0.45 -14.29
C ILE A 82 -1.48 -0.01 -15.05
N GLU A 83 -2.46 -0.48 -14.30
CA GLU A 83 -3.79 -0.78 -14.81
C GLU A 83 -4.80 0.12 -14.11
N GLU A 84 -5.60 0.83 -14.89
CA GLU A 84 -6.62 1.71 -14.35
C GLU A 84 -8.00 1.23 -14.76
N ALA A 85 -8.94 1.24 -13.80
CA ALA A 85 -10.33 0.94 -14.05
C ALA A 85 -11.17 2.16 -13.77
N ARG A 86 -12.39 2.18 -14.29
CA ARG A 86 -13.32 3.28 -14.03
C ARG A 86 -13.80 3.26 -12.59
N GLY A 87 -14.07 4.45 -12.07
CA GLY A 87 -14.65 4.62 -10.76
C GLY A 87 -13.63 4.92 -9.67
N SER A 88 -14.13 4.94 -8.47
CA SER A 88 -13.32 5.26 -7.29
C SER A 88 -13.78 4.41 -6.11
N ILE A 89 -12.92 4.27 -5.11
CA ILE A 89 -13.18 3.48 -3.91
C ILE A 89 -13.02 4.37 -2.68
N PRO A 90 -13.98 4.36 -1.73
CA PRO A 90 -13.80 5.09 -0.47
C PRO A 90 -12.83 4.36 0.45
N CYS A 91 -12.22 5.09 1.36
CA CYS A 91 -11.35 4.53 2.37
C CYS A 91 -12.18 3.75 3.41
N PRO A 92 -11.82 2.49 3.73
CA PRO A 92 -12.56 1.70 4.72
C PRO A 92 -12.46 2.25 6.14
N PHE A 93 -11.48 3.11 6.41
CA PHE A 93 -11.33 3.79 7.70
C PHE A 93 -12.26 5.00 7.83
N LYS A 94 -13.19 5.16 6.88
CA LYS A 94 -14.15 6.27 6.86
C LYS A 94 -13.49 7.65 6.76
N HIS A 95 -12.31 7.70 6.17
CA HIS A 95 -11.62 8.94 5.89
C HIS A 95 -12.28 9.61 4.67
N PRO A 96 -12.51 10.93 4.68
CA PRO A 96 -13.08 11.61 3.53
C PRO A 96 -12.25 11.47 2.27
N GLY A 97 -12.93 11.42 1.12
CA GLY A 97 -12.28 11.30 -0.17
C GLY A 97 -12.37 9.90 -0.73
N ARG A 98 -12.01 9.78 -1.99
CA ARG A 98 -12.05 8.52 -2.73
C ARG A 98 -10.79 8.40 -3.57
N ALA A 99 -10.29 7.18 -3.70
CA ALA A 99 -9.14 6.89 -4.57
C ALA A 99 -9.62 6.32 -5.90
N ARG A 100 -8.85 6.58 -6.96
CA ARG A 100 -9.10 5.95 -8.25
C ARG A 100 -8.77 4.48 -8.19
N LYS A 101 -9.42 3.68 -9.04
CA LYS A 101 -9.14 2.24 -9.15
C LYS A 101 -7.93 2.04 -10.03
N ALA A 102 -6.75 2.17 -9.46
CA ALA A 102 -5.49 2.01 -10.16
C ALA A 102 -4.60 1.03 -9.42
N VAL A 103 -3.96 0.13 -10.16
CA VAL A 103 -3.04 -0.89 -9.62
C VAL A 103 -1.71 -0.75 -10.34
N VAL A 104 -0.63 -0.66 -9.57
CA VAL A 104 0.72 -0.62 -10.11
C VAL A 104 1.41 -1.96 -9.87
N TYR A 105 1.97 -2.50 -10.94
CA TYR A 105 2.78 -3.72 -10.90
C TYR A 105 4.23 -3.31 -11.10
N CYS A 106 5.08 -3.68 -10.16
CA CYS A 106 6.49 -3.31 -10.17
C CYS A 106 7.34 -4.57 -10.14
N THR A 107 8.25 -4.71 -11.10
CA THR A 107 9.23 -5.80 -11.11
C THR A 107 10.59 -5.23 -10.79
N HIS A 108 11.21 -5.76 -9.75
CA HIS A 108 12.60 -5.44 -9.42
C HIS A 108 13.48 -6.28 -10.34
N LEU A 109 14.02 -5.68 -11.39
CA LEU A 109 14.70 -6.40 -12.45
C LEU A 109 15.90 -7.24 -11.97
N PRO A 110 16.75 -6.75 -11.06
CA PRO A 110 17.89 -7.57 -10.63
C PRO A 110 17.51 -8.86 -9.93
N SER A 111 16.41 -8.90 -9.18
CA SER A 111 15.97 -10.08 -8.44
C SER A 111 14.80 -10.83 -9.07
N GLY A 112 14.09 -10.17 -9.98
CA GLY A 112 12.86 -10.72 -10.55
C GLY A 112 11.68 -10.69 -9.59
N GLN A 113 11.82 -10.13 -8.39
CA GLN A 113 10.72 -10.06 -7.44
C GLN A 113 9.72 -8.99 -7.84
N GLU A 114 8.45 -9.28 -7.59
CA GLU A 114 7.36 -8.36 -7.93
C GLU A 114 6.73 -7.75 -6.68
N LEU A 115 6.32 -6.49 -6.82
CA LEU A 115 5.53 -5.78 -5.84
C LEU A 115 4.29 -5.26 -6.54
N VAL A 116 3.18 -5.20 -5.80
CA VAL A 116 1.91 -4.67 -6.31
C VAL A 116 1.34 -3.74 -5.27
N TRP A 117 0.83 -2.59 -5.71
CA TRP A 117 0.11 -1.69 -4.82
C TRP A 117 -1.01 -0.98 -5.55
N THR A 118 -1.95 -0.45 -4.80
CA THR A 118 -3.08 0.29 -5.35
C THR A 118 -3.00 1.76 -4.93
N GLU A 119 -3.71 2.62 -5.66
CA GLU A 119 -3.76 4.04 -5.30
C GLU A 119 -4.44 4.21 -3.93
N LEU A 120 -5.51 3.45 -3.66
CA LEU A 120 -6.12 3.44 -2.34
C LEU A 120 -5.13 2.96 -1.27
N GLY A 121 -4.32 1.96 -1.62
CA GLY A 121 -3.28 1.44 -0.72
C GLY A 121 -2.28 2.50 -0.30
N ILE A 122 -1.88 3.37 -1.21
CA ILE A 122 -0.97 4.48 -0.87
C ILE A 122 -1.60 5.37 0.21
N HIS A 123 -2.87 5.71 0.03
CA HIS A 123 -3.58 6.51 1.02
C HIS A 123 -3.68 5.80 2.38
N MET A 124 -4.01 4.50 2.36
CA MET A 124 -4.13 3.75 3.60
C MET A 124 -2.80 3.60 4.34
N ILE A 125 -1.71 3.49 3.60
CA ILE A 125 -0.37 3.46 4.19
C ILE A 125 -0.07 4.80 4.87
N GLU A 126 -0.25 5.90 4.14
CA GLU A 126 0.10 7.22 4.64
C GLU A 126 -0.77 7.66 5.81
N ALA A 127 -2.08 7.50 5.68
CA ALA A 127 -3.03 8.01 6.66
C ALA A 127 -3.25 7.07 7.84
N HIS A 128 -3.11 5.76 7.64
CA HIS A 128 -3.54 4.78 8.63
C HIS A 128 -2.50 3.70 8.93
N GLY A 129 -1.37 3.67 8.21
CA GLY A 129 -0.35 2.65 8.42
C GLY A 129 -0.81 1.23 8.05
N PHE A 130 -1.75 1.13 7.11
CA PHE A 130 -2.33 -0.15 6.72
C PHE A 130 -1.79 -0.62 5.36
N TYR A 131 -1.19 -1.80 5.37
CA TYR A 131 -0.58 -2.43 4.19
C TYR A 131 -1.40 -3.62 3.66
N GLU A 132 -2.63 -3.76 4.12
CA GLU A 132 -3.55 -4.88 3.91
C GLU A 132 -3.14 -6.11 4.74
N GLY A 133 -3.96 -7.14 4.76
CA GLY A 133 -3.70 -8.33 5.54
C GLY A 133 -2.89 -9.37 4.78
N HIS A 134 -2.31 -10.32 5.51
CA HIS A 134 -1.58 -11.43 4.90
C HIS A 134 -2.48 -12.22 3.95
N GLY A 135 -1.98 -12.51 2.77
CA GLY A 135 -2.74 -13.24 1.75
C GLY A 135 -3.61 -12.37 0.87
N SER A 136 -3.74 -11.06 1.16
CA SER A 136 -4.42 -10.16 0.24
C SER A 136 -3.59 -9.99 -1.03
N PRO A 137 -4.23 -9.99 -2.22
CA PRO A 137 -3.50 -9.81 -3.48
C PRO A 137 -2.70 -8.51 -3.55
N TYR A 138 -3.10 -7.51 -2.80
CA TYR A 138 -2.47 -6.19 -2.83
C TYR A 138 -1.72 -5.85 -1.55
N ARG A 139 -1.43 -6.86 -0.74
CA ARG A 139 -0.58 -6.63 0.44
C ARG A 139 0.82 -6.25 0.00
N LEU A 140 1.30 -5.11 0.50
CA LEU A 140 2.68 -4.68 0.29
C LEU A 140 3.47 -4.92 1.57
N GLU A 141 4.39 -5.89 1.55
CA GLU A 141 5.23 -6.15 2.70
C GLU A 141 6.21 -5.00 2.91
N PRO A 142 6.17 -4.32 4.06
CA PRO A 142 7.01 -3.14 4.28
C PRO A 142 8.49 -3.39 4.06
N GLU A 143 9.01 -4.51 4.55
CA GLU A 143 10.43 -4.85 4.39
C GLU A 143 10.83 -4.99 2.93
N ARG A 144 10.01 -5.69 2.14
CA ARG A 144 10.27 -5.87 0.72
C ARG A 144 10.18 -4.54 -0.03
N ALA A 145 9.19 -3.72 0.31
CA ALA A 145 9.03 -2.41 -0.32
C ALA A 145 10.26 -1.53 -0.06
N VAL A 146 10.69 -1.45 1.19
CA VAL A 146 11.85 -0.62 1.56
C VAL A 146 13.10 -1.09 0.83
N LYS A 147 13.33 -2.40 0.82
CA LYS A 147 14.53 -2.98 0.21
C LYS A 147 14.52 -2.85 -1.31
N LEU A 148 13.45 -3.30 -1.97
CA LEU A 148 13.41 -3.36 -3.43
C LEU A 148 13.25 -1.99 -4.09
N LEU A 149 12.51 -1.08 -3.44
CA LEU A 149 12.29 0.26 -3.98
C LEU A 149 13.33 1.27 -3.53
N GLY A 150 14.28 0.85 -2.68
CA GLY A 150 15.33 1.74 -2.22
C GLY A 150 14.82 2.90 -1.38
N ILE A 151 13.82 2.63 -0.52
CA ILE A 151 13.23 3.68 0.30
C ILE A 151 14.18 4.05 1.44
N LYS A 152 14.46 5.34 1.56
CA LYS A 152 15.33 5.86 2.60
C LYS A 152 14.55 6.82 3.49
N PRO A 153 15.00 7.03 4.74
CA PRO A 153 14.41 8.06 5.58
C PRO A 153 14.48 9.41 4.88
N ALA A 154 13.41 10.20 5.01
CA ALA A 154 13.43 11.56 4.50
C ALA A 154 14.62 12.30 5.16
N GLU A 155 15.38 13.06 4.35
CA GLU A 155 16.42 13.87 4.91
C GLU A 155 15.80 14.87 5.88
N LYS A 156 16.17 14.74 7.14
CA LYS A 156 15.81 15.77 8.10
C LYS A 156 16.60 16.98 7.67
N GLY A 157 15.86 18.04 7.32
CA GLY A 157 16.48 19.30 6.98
C GLY A 157 17.61 19.56 7.95
N ASP A 158 18.75 19.85 7.40
CA ASP A 158 19.96 19.99 8.19
C ASP A 158 19.77 21.05 9.23
N THR A 159 19.81 20.61 10.40
CA THR A 159 19.87 21.51 11.52
C THR A 159 21.26 22.10 11.57
#